data_947fc637b0353c9bbd65371c67593a4a
#
_entry.id   947fc637b0353c9bbd65371c67593a4a
#
_cell.length_a   1.000
_cell.length_b   1.000
_cell.length_c   1.000
_cell.angle_alpha   90.00
_cell.angle_beta   90.00
_cell.angle_gamma   90.00
#
_symmetry.space_group_name_H-M   'P 1'
#
loop_
_entity.id
_entity.type
_entity.pdbx_description
1 polymer ?
#
loop_
_entity_poly.entity_id
_entity_poly.type
_entity_poly.pdbx_seq_one_letter_code
_entity_poly.pdbx_strand_id
1 'polypeptide(L)'
;MKLAELPDSPALFGFRTGMTMEQVKVRVPQIVFGKANEFGVAQTSISPDFDSRFDKASFAGIRTISLDFLDNRLTSIWLGHDNTYKWQTVPEYVQGISQALRLPNGWNPWKTRGQRLDCADFEITLTMLGEGPSFRIVDTGVARIIAARRQAKEELDSAAEEETGAEIVGDKQAKVYYTEGCQRKKVINETNLVVFATVEEAEKAGFKLARDCQ
;
A
#
# COMPACT_ATOMS: atom_id res chain seq x y z
N MET A 1 -28.59 17.66 -4.05
CA MET A 1 -27.68 17.30 -2.96
C MET A 1 -26.28 17.76 -3.40
N LYS A 2 -25.61 18.60 -2.64
CA LYS A 2 -24.24 19.00 -2.95
C LYS A 2 -23.30 17.83 -2.57
N LEU A 3 -22.20 17.63 -3.30
CA LEU A 3 -21.22 16.55 -3.08
C LEU A 3 -20.71 16.48 -1.63
N ALA A 4 -20.61 17.61 -0.96
CA ALA A 4 -20.26 17.73 0.46
C ALA A 4 -21.32 17.15 1.43
N GLU A 5 -22.48 16.77 0.94
CA GLU A 5 -23.62 16.35 1.75
C GLU A 5 -23.89 14.83 1.69
N LEU A 6 -23.01 14.04 1.04
CA LEU A 6 -23.03 12.58 1.17
C LEU A 6 -22.33 12.22 2.50
N PRO A 7 -23.10 11.94 3.57
CA PRO A 7 -22.50 11.74 4.90
C PRO A 7 -21.65 10.46 4.98
N ASP A 8 -21.92 9.49 4.11
CA ASP A 8 -21.29 8.20 4.11
C ASP A 8 -21.05 7.68 2.68
N SER A 9 -20.01 6.88 2.48
CA SER A 9 -19.81 6.17 1.22
C SER A 9 -20.98 5.23 0.91
N PRO A 10 -21.38 5.09 -0.35
CA PRO A 10 -22.43 4.14 -0.73
C PRO A 10 -22.00 2.71 -0.41
N ALA A 11 -22.98 1.86 -0.08
CA ALA A 11 -22.74 0.43 0.10
C ALA A 11 -22.75 -0.30 -1.24
N LEU A 12 -21.72 -1.13 -1.47
CA LEU A 12 -21.62 -2.04 -2.61
C LEU A 12 -21.69 -3.48 -2.13
N PHE A 13 -22.69 -4.23 -2.57
CA PHE A 13 -22.92 -5.61 -2.09
C PHE A 13 -22.96 -5.69 -0.55
N GLY A 14 -23.42 -4.61 0.10
CA GLY A 14 -23.45 -4.50 1.55
C GLY A 14 -22.12 -4.12 2.19
N PHE A 15 -21.02 -3.98 1.45
CA PHE A 15 -19.75 -3.45 1.94
C PHE A 15 -19.77 -1.92 1.91
N ARG A 16 -19.20 -1.30 2.95
CA ARG A 16 -19.01 0.15 3.06
C ARG A 16 -17.66 0.44 3.68
N THR A 17 -17.02 1.52 3.28
CA THR A 17 -15.79 1.98 3.96
C THR A 17 -16.05 2.21 5.45
N GLY A 18 -15.04 1.96 6.28
CA GLY A 18 -15.15 2.00 7.73
C GLY A 18 -15.61 0.71 8.41
N MET A 19 -16.15 -0.28 7.69
CA MET A 19 -16.50 -1.59 8.25
C MET A 19 -15.26 -2.32 8.77
N THR A 20 -15.40 -3.05 9.87
CA THR A 20 -14.34 -3.95 10.34
C THR A 20 -14.31 -5.26 9.54
N MET A 21 -13.18 -5.99 9.63
CA MET A 21 -13.06 -7.33 9.02
C MET A 21 -14.14 -8.27 9.53
N GLU A 22 -14.48 -8.19 10.82
CA GLU A 22 -15.54 -9.00 11.44
C GLU A 22 -16.91 -8.67 10.83
N GLN A 23 -17.22 -7.39 10.63
CA GLN A 23 -18.47 -6.98 9.99
C GLN A 23 -18.54 -7.44 8.53
N VAL A 24 -17.41 -7.44 7.82
CA VAL A 24 -17.32 -8.00 6.46
C VAL A 24 -17.51 -9.52 6.49
N LYS A 25 -16.88 -10.21 7.45
CA LYS A 25 -16.99 -11.68 7.62
C LYS A 25 -18.41 -12.13 7.98
N VAL A 26 -19.15 -11.33 8.73
CA VAL A 26 -20.57 -11.62 9.00
C VAL A 26 -21.40 -11.62 7.71
N ARG A 27 -21.06 -10.79 6.72
CA ARG A 27 -21.74 -10.74 5.41
C ARG A 27 -21.31 -11.84 4.46
N VAL A 28 -20.04 -12.21 4.53
CA VAL A 28 -19.42 -13.23 3.68
C VAL A 28 -18.57 -14.16 4.57
N PRO A 29 -19.19 -15.14 5.25
CA PRO A 29 -18.53 -15.98 6.25
C PRO A 29 -17.31 -16.75 5.73
N GLN A 30 -17.31 -17.09 4.44
CA GLN A 30 -16.23 -17.83 3.78
C GLN A 30 -15.02 -16.97 3.38
N ILE A 31 -15.08 -15.65 3.59
CA ILE A 31 -13.98 -14.75 3.23
C ILE A 31 -12.73 -15.02 4.08
N VAL A 32 -11.56 -14.97 3.44
CA VAL A 32 -10.26 -15.09 4.11
C VAL A 32 -9.49 -13.80 3.88
N PHE A 33 -9.04 -13.19 4.96
CA PHE A 33 -8.25 -11.97 4.90
C PHE A 33 -6.77 -12.28 4.77
N GLY A 34 -6.08 -11.53 3.92
CA GLY A 34 -4.63 -11.53 3.88
C GLY A 34 -4.04 -10.99 5.20
N LYS A 35 -2.79 -11.37 5.47
CA LYS A 35 -2.04 -10.81 6.60
C LYS A 35 -1.76 -9.32 6.34
N ALA A 36 -1.93 -8.49 7.36
CA ALA A 36 -1.54 -7.09 7.26
C ALA A 36 -0.02 -6.96 7.03
N ASN A 37 0.37 -6.04 6.14
CA ASN A 37 1.76 -5.69 5.93
C ASN A 37 2.27 -4.76 7.05
N GLU A 38 3.53 -4.35 6.97
CA GLU A 38 4.18 -3.47 7.94
C GLU A 38 3.51 -2.10 8.09
N PHE A 39 2.74 -1.66 7.09
CA PHE A 39 1.96 -0.41 7.14
C PHE A 39 0.54 -0.59 7.67
N GLY A 40 0.17 -1.80 8.11
CA GLY A 40 -1.16 -2.12 8.60
C GLY A 40 -2.18 -2.41 7.50
N VAL A 41 -1.75 -2.55 6.25
CA VAL A 41 -2.62 -2.80 5.09
C VAL A 41 -2.82 -4.30 4.92
N ALA A 42 -4.08 -4.74 4.93
CA ALA A 42 -4.49 -6.10 4.57
C ALA A 42 -5.44 -6.05 3.38
N GLN A 43 -5.43 -7.11 2.58
CA GLN A 43 -6.27 -7.22 1.39
C GLN A 43 -7.00 -8.55 1.35
N THR A 44 -8.16 -8.54 0.71
CA THR A 44 -8.89 -9.76 0.34
C THR A 44 -9.67 -9.54 -0.95
N SER A 45 -10.08 -10.63 -1.58
CA SER A 45 -10.92 -10.56 -2.78
C SER A 45 -12.01 -11.61 -2.77
N ILE A 46 -13.08 -11.32 -3.48
CA ILE A 46 -14.20 -12.20 -3.80
C ILE A 46 -14.19 -12.33 -5.32
N SER A 47 -13.95 -13.54 -5.83
CA SER A 47 -13.87 -13.82 -7.28
C SER A 47 -14.75 -15.04 -7.59
N PRO A 48 -16.07 -14.86 -7.79
CA PRO A 48 -17.02 -15.97 -7.85
C PRO A 48 -16.77 -16.97 -8.99
N ASP A 49 -16.11 -16.53 -10.06
CA ASP A 49 -15.76 -17.40 -11.18
C ASP A 49 -14.56 -18.29 -10.92
N PHE A 50 -13.68 -17.91 -10.00
CA PHE A 50 -12.41 -18.59 -9.74
C PHE A 50 -12.35 -19.24 -8.35
N ASP A 51 -13.29 -18.91 -7.47
CA ASP A 51 -13.32 -19.41 -6.10
C ASP A 51 -14.71 -19.96 -5.75
N SER A 52 -14.81 -21.28 -5.72
CA SER A 52 -16.06 -22.01 -5.45
C SER A 52 -16.65 -21.79 -4.06
N ARG A 53 -15.96 -21.12 -3.17
CA ARG A 53 -16.50 -20.73 -1.86
C ARG A 53 -17.57 -19.65 -2.00
N PHE A 54 -17.59 -18.92 -3.10
CA PHE A 54 -18.56 -17.82 -3.33
C PHE A 54 -19.64 -18.29 -4.31
N ASP A 55 -20.91 -18.02 -3.92
CA ASP A 55 -22.05 -18.29 -4.79
C ASP A 55 -22.13 -17.27 -5.93
N LYS A 56 -22.04 -17.75 -7.17
CA LYS A 56 -22.09 -16.91 -8.37
C LYS A 56 -23.39 -16.11 -8.48
N ALA A 57 -24.52 -16.66 -8.05
CA ALA A 57 -25.81 -15.98 -8.15
C ALA A 57 -25.86 -14.75 -7.24
N SER A 58 -25.23 -14.80 -6.08
CA SER A 58 -25.14 -13.67 -5.15
C SER A 58 -24.27 -12.53 -5.67
N PHE A 59 -23.38 -12.80 -6.64
CA PHE A 59 -22.45 -11.83 -7.24
C PHE A 59 -22.63 -11.72 -8.76
N ALA A 60 -23.83 -11.92 -9.27
CA ALA A 60 -24.09 -11.88 -10.70
C ALA A 60 -23.65 -10.55 -11.33
N GLY A 61 -22.95 -10.63 -12.47
CA GLY A 61 -22.40 -9.47 -13.17
C GLY A 61 -21.04 -8.99 -12.63
N ILE A 62 -20.48 -9.68 -11.61
CA ILE A 62 -19.23 -9.32 -10.96
C ILE A 62 -18.15 -10.37 -11.20
N ARG A 63 -17.02 -9.96 -11.74
CA ARG A 63 -15.84 -10.79 -11.87
C ARG A 63 -15.05 -10.85 -10.56
N THR A 64 -14.85 -9.68 -9.94
CA THR A 64 -14.05 -9.59 -8.72
C THR A 64 -14.46 -8.39 -7.89
N ILE A 65 -14.51 -8.56 -6.58
CA ILE A 65 -14.54 -7.48 -5.59
C ILE A 65 -13.24 -7.57 -4.81
N SER A 66 -12.43 -6.50 -4.80
CA SER A 66 -11.25 -6.38 -3.95
C SER A 66 -11.53 -5.42 -2.81
N LEU A 67 -11.14 -5.82 -1.62
CA LEU A 67 -11.34 -5.09 -0.36
C LEU A 67 -9.99 -4.84 0.28
N ASP A 68 -9.66 -3.55 0.48
CA ASP A 68 -8.43 -3.14 1.17
C ASP A 68 -8.78 -2.62 2.56
N PHE A 69 -8.01 -3.04 3.55
CA PHE A 69 -8.18 -2.65 4.94
C PHE A 69 -6.93 -1.94 5.44
N LEU A 70 -7.12 -0.93 6.28
CA LEU A 70 -6.07 -0.33 7.09
C LEU A 70 -6.47 -0.49 8.56
N ASP A 71 -5.59 -1.08 9.39
CA ASP A 71 -5.85 -1.28 10.82
C ASP A 71 -7.24 -1.88 11.12
N ASN A 72 -7.59 -2.96 10.42
CA ASN A 72 -8.89 -3.64 10.55
C ASN A 72 -10.12 -2.83 10.06
N ARG A 73 -9.94 -1.72 9.33
CA ARG A 73 -11.02 -0.91 8.76
C ARG A 73 -11.00 -0.97 7.24
N LEU A 74 -12.14 -1.27 6.63
CA LEU A 74 -12.30 -1.28 5.16
C LEU A 74 -12.14 0.14 4.62
N THR A 75 -11.17 0.33 3.76
CA THR A 75 -10.76 1.65 3.26
C THR A 75 -10.92 1.79 1.76
N SER A 76 -10.97 0.66 1.04
CA SER A 76 -11.19 0.66 -0.40
C SER A 76 -12.04 -0.54 -0.81
N ILE A 77 -12.96 -0.31 -1.72
CA ILE A 77 -13.78 -1.31 -2.37
C ILE A 77 -13.57 -1.14 -3.87
N TRP A 78 -12.94 -2.10 -4.52
CA TRP A 78 -12.83 -2.14 -5.97
C TRP A 78 -13.71 -3.26 -6.52
N LEU A 79 -14.43 -2.97 -7.59
CA LEU A 79 -15.35 -3.88 -8.24
C LEU A 79 -15.04 -3.92 -9.73
N GLY A 80 -14.74 -5.08 -10.26
CA GLY A 80 -14.61 -5.37 -11.68
C GLY A 80 -15.81 -6.17 -12.17
N HIS A 81 -16.46 -5.70 -13.23
CA HIS A 81 -17.56 -6.41 -13.85
C HIS A 81 -17.07 -7.58 -14.71
N ASP A 82 -17.92 -8.59 -14.86
CA ASP A 82 -17.73 -9.68 -15.82
C ASP A 82 -18.16 -9.26 -17.24
N ASN A 83 -18.17 -10.18 -18.18
CA ASN A 83 -18.51 -9.92 -19.57
C ASN A 83 -20.00 -9.68 -19.83
N THR A 84 -20.85 -9.71 -18.80
CA THR A 84 -22.29 -9.48 -18.93
C THR A 84 -22.69 -8.02 -18.75
N TYR A 85 -21.73 -7.12 -18.54
CA TYR A 85 -21.99 -5.69 -18.40
C TYR A 85 -22.68 -5.09 -19.63
N LYS A 86 -23.58 -4.14 -19.41
CA LYS A 86 -24.44 -3.56 -20.44
C LYS A 86 -23.92 -2.25 -21.02
N TRP A 87 -23.01 -1.57 -20.33
CA TRP A 87 -22.51 -0.25 -20.74
C TRP A 87 -21.43 -0.37 -21.80
N GLN A 88 -21.58 0.41 -22.87
CA GLN A 88 -20.61 0.46 -23.97
C GLN A 88 -19.71 1.68 -23.88
N THR A 89 -20.14 2.71 -23.15
CA THR A 89 -19.44 3.98 -23.03
C THR A 89 -19.28 4.40 -21.58
N VAL A 90 -18.29 5.26 -21.30
CA VAL A 90 -18.10 5.84 -19.96
C VAL A 90 -19.33 6.61 -19.50
N PRO A 91 -19.98 7.48 -20.31
CA PRO A 91 -21.19 8.17 -19.92
C PRO A 91 -22.35 7.23 -19.54
N GLU A 92 -22.56 6.15 -20.28
CA GLU A 92 -23.59 5.14 -19.93
C GLU A 92 -23.28 4.47 -18.59
N TYR A 93 -22.02 4.14 -18.34
CA TYR A 93 -21.58 3.54 -17.09
C TYR A 93 -21.78 4.51 -15.91
N VAL A 94 -21.36 5.78 -16.07
CA VAL A 94 -21.61 6.85 -15.10
C VAL A 94 -23.08 6.96 -14.76
N GLN A 95 -23.94 7.04 -15.78
CA GLN A 95 -25.38 7.17 -15.61
C GLN A 95 -25.97 5.96 -14.87
N GLY A 96 -25.61 4.74 -15.28
CA GLY A 96 -26.10 3.51 -14.67
C GLY A 96 -25.71 3.39 -13.20
N ILE A 97 -24.45 3.63 -12.86
CA ILE A 97 -23.95 3.59 -11.48
C ILE A 97 -24.55 4.72 -10.64
N SER A 98 -24.63 5.94 -11.20
CA SER A 98 -25.22 7.08 -10.48
C SER A 98 -26.70 6.84 -10.13
N GLN A 99 -27.46 6.24 -11.03
CA GLN A 99 -28.85 5.86 -10.76
C GLN A 99 -28.94 4.74 -9.71
N ALA A 100 -28.13 3.67 -9.86
CA ALA A 100 -28.17 2.52 -8.96
C ALA A 100 -27.78 2.88 -7.52
N LEU A 101 -26.80 3.75 -7.35
CA LEU A 101 -26.27 4.15 -6.04
C LEU A 101 -26.79 5.51 -5.56
N ARG A 102 -27.67 6.16 -6.33
CA ARG A 102 -28.21 7.50 -6.06
C ARG A 102 -27.12 8.55 -5.87
N LEU A 103 -26.08 8.48 -6.70
CA LEU A 103 -24.97 9.42 -6.65
C LEU A 103 -25.35 10.75 -7.27
N PRO A 104 -24.83 11.88 -6.76
CA PRO A 104 -25.07 13.18 -7.34
C PRO A 104 -24.36 13.33 -8.69
N ASN A 105 -24.80 14.31 -9.46
CA ASN A 105 -24.06 14.78 -10.63
C ASN A 105 -22.81 15.55 -10.16
N GLY A 106 -21.75 15.57 -10.98
CA GLY A 106 -20.52 16.29 -10.64
C GLY A 106 -19.28 15.44 -10.88
N TRP A 107 -19.41 14.46 -11.75
CA TRP A 107 -18.31 13.65 -12.20
C TRP A 107 -17.32 14.47 -13.04
N ASN A 108 -16.05 14.31 -12.74
CA ASN A 108 -14.95 14.95 -13.43
C ASN A 108 -14.17 13.93 -14.26
N PRO A 109 -13.65 14.30 -15.45
CA PRO A 109 -12.77 13.44 -16.20
C PRO A 109 -11.59 12.97 -15.34
N TRP A 110 -11.27 11.66 -15.43
CA TRP A 110 -10.18 11.06 -14.69
C TRP A 110 -9.48 10.01 -15.53
N LYS A 111 -8.19 10.19 -15.77
CA LYS A 111 -7.41 9.38 -16.71
C LYS A 111 -8.03 9.35 -18.12
N THR A 112 -7.56 8.49 -18.98
CA THR A 112 -7.96 8.45 -20.39
C THR A 112 -9.40 7.99 -20.61
N ARG A 113 -9.90 7.06 -19.80
CA ARG A 113 -11.25 6.46 -19.96
C ARG A 113 -11.91 6.24 -18.60
N GLY A 114 -12.00 7.30 -17.83
CA GLY A 114 -12.59 7.23 -16.52
C GLY A 114 -13.23 8.53 -16.07
N GLN A 115 -13.96 8.45 -15.00
CA GLN A 115 -14.59 9.57 -14.31
C GLN A 115 -14.36 9.44 -12.80
N ARG A 116 -14.28 10.57 -12.11
CA ARG A 116 -14.10 10.65 -10.66
C ARG A 116 -15.15 11.56 -10.05
N LEU A 117 -15.67 11.14 -8.92
CA LEU A 117 -16.56 11.89 -8.07
C LEU A 117 -15.86 12.11 -6.73
N ASP A 118 -15.49 13.35 -6.43
CA ASP A 118 -14.85 13.73 -5.18
C ASP A 118 -15.92 14.03 -4.12
N CYS A 119 -15.86 13.36 -2.98
CA CYS A 119 -16.73 13.57 -1.82
C CYS A 119 -15.90 14.07 -0.63
N ALA A 120 -16.52 14.33 0.52
CA ALA A 120 -15.82 14.90 1.68
C ALA A 120 -14.70 13.97 2.20
N ASP A 121 -15.04 12.70 2.49
CA ASP A 121 -14.14 11.75 3.13
C ASP A 121 -13.80 10.54 2.23
N PHE A 122 -14.34 10.50 1.03
CA PHE A 122 -14.08 9.43 0.08
C PHE A 122 -14.11 9.95 -1.37
N GLU A 123 -13.52 9.21 -2.25
CA GLU A 123 -13.64 9.40 -3.70
C GLU A 123 -14.24 8.16 -4.35
N ILE A 124 -14.93 8.37 -5.45
CA ILE A 124 -15.44 7.31 -6.30
C ILE A 124 -14.80 7.47 -7.67
N THR A 125 -14.21 6.40 -8.17
CA THR A 125 -13.69 6.37 -9.54
C THR A 125 -14.33 5.25 -10.32
N LEU A 126 -14.56 5.48 -11.60
CA LEU A 126 -14.94 4.46 -12.54
C LEU A 126 -14.06 4.54 -13.78
N THR A 127 -13.80 3.38 -14.37
CA THR A 127 -13.00 3.28 -15.61
C THR A 127 -13.59 2.21 -16.52
N MET A 128 -13.33 2.37 -17.81
CA MET A 128 -13.61 1.37 -18.85
C MET A 128 -12.31 1.08 -19.60
N LEU A 129 -11.40 0.36 -18.95
CA LEU A 129 -10.07 0.02 -19.49
C LEU A 129 -9.82 -1.48 -19.38
N GLY A 130 -9.06 -2.01 -20.33
CA GLY A 130 -8.60 -3.39 -20.33
C GLY A 130 -9.75 -4.40 -20.33
N GLU A 131 -9.88 -5.15 -19.25
CA GLU A 131 -10.81 -6.29 -19.16
C GLU A 131 -12.26 -5.93 -18.83
N GLY A 132 -12.64 -4.66 -18.92
CA GLY A 132 -14.01 -4.19 -18.75
C GLY A 132 -14.19 -3.06 -17.73
N PRO A 133 -15.44 -2.70 -17.45
CA PRO A 133 -15.77 -1.64 -16.51
C PRO A 133 -15.33 -2.00 -15.09
N SER A 134 -14.82 -0.99 -14.39
CA SER A 134 -14.52 -1.12 -12.98
C SER A 134 -14.96 0.13 -12.21
N PHE A 135 -15.28 -0.08 -10.94
CA PHE A 135 -15.76 0.93 -10.02
C PHE A 135 -14.97 0.83 -8.72
N ARG A 136 -14.59 1.95 -8.15
CA ARG A 136 -13.83 1.97 -6.90
C ARG A 136 -14.33 3.06 -5.98
N ILE A 137 -14.47 2.73 -4.70
CA ILE A 137 -14.67 3.67 -3.60
C ILE A 137 -13.42 3.63 -2.74
N VAL A 138 -12.87 4.77 -2.37
CA VAL A 138 -11.68 4.89 -1.52
C VAL A 138 -11.89 5.96 -0.47
N ASP A 139 -11.56 5.65 0.77
CA ASP A 139 -11.39 6.63 1.85
C ASP A 139 -10.18 7.50 1.55
N THR A 140 -10.37 8.81 1.40
CA THR A 140 -9.30 9.76 1.01
C THR A 140 -8.30 10.03 2.13
N GLY A 141 -8.67 9.81 3.40
CA GLY A 141 -7.78 9.96 4.55
C GLY A 141 -6.68 8.90 4.60
N VAL A 142 -6.99 7.70 4.12
CA VAL A 142 -6.11 6.51 4.21
C VAL A 142 -4.81 6.68 3.44
N ALA A 143 -4.86 7.26 2.25
CA ALA A 143 -3.65 7.47 1.44
C ALA A 143 -2.61 8.32 2.19
N ARG A 144 -3.07 9.33 2.92
CA ARG A 144 -2.20 10.19 3.76
C ARG A 144 -1.60 9.43 4.94
N ILE A 145 -2.39 8.57 5.60
CA ILE A 145 -1.90 7.74 6.71
C ILE A 145 -0.82 6.77 6.22
N ILE A 146 -1.05 6.09 5.11
CA ILE A 146 -0.08 5.14 4.54
C ILE A 146 1.20 5.88 4.10
N ALA A 147 1.07 7.05 3.45
CA ALA A 147 2.21 7.86 3.05
C ALA A 147 3.04 8.30 4.26
N ALA A 148 2.40 8.78 5.32
CA ALA A 148 3.10 9.17 6.56
C ALA A 148 3.84 7.98 7.21
N ARG A 149 3.24 6.78 7.22
CA ARG A 149 3.89 5.57 7.76
C ARG A 149 5.10 5.15 6.92
N ARG A 150 5.02 5.27 5.59
CA ARG A 150 6.15 4.99 4.69
C ARG A 150 7.29 5.97 4.92
N GLN A 151 6.98 7.25 4.98
CA GLN A 151 7.98 8.28 5.24
C GLN A 151 8.66 8.07 6.60
N ALA A 152 7.91 7.82 7.67
CA ALA A 152 8.46 7.55 8.99
C ALA A 152 9.38 6.30 9.00
N LYS A 153 9.03 5.27 8.21
CA LYS A 153 9.89 4.10 8.06
C LYS A 153 11.17 4.43 7.30
N GLU A 154 11.08 5.16 6.19
CA GLU A 154 12.25 5.58 5.40
C GLU A 154 13.21 6.44 6.23
N GLU A 155 12.69 7.33 7.07
CA GLU A 155 13.49 8.14 8.01
C GLU A 155 14.21 7.26 9.05
N LEU A 156 13.52 6.24 9.60
CA LEU A 156 14.11 5.28 10.54
C LEU A 156 15.19 4.41 9.87
N ASP A 157 14.90 3.89 8.68
CA ASP A 157 15.84 3.04 7.94
C ASP A 157 17.10 3.85 7.55
N SER A 158 16.94 5.12 7.12
CA SER A 158 18.05 6.02 6.82
C SER A 158 18.88 6.36 8.06
N ALA A 159 18.26 6.61 9.21
CA ALA A 159 18.96 6.85 10.45
C ALA A 159 19.74 5.61 10.92
N ALA A 160 19.18 4.42 10.74
CA ALA A 160 19.85 3.15 11.03
C ALA A 160 21.03 2.89 10.09
N GLU A 161 20.93 3.28 8.81
CA GLU A 161 22.02 3.19 7.85
C GLU A 161 23.13 4.20 8.17
N GLU A 162 22.80 5.40 8.64
CA GLU A 162 23.81 6.37 9.12
C GLU A 162 24.55 5.87 10.37
N GLU A 163 23.87 5.21 11.31
CA GLU A 163 24.51 4.59 12.48
C GLU A 163 25.37 3.38 12.11
N THR A 164 24.99 2.59 11.08
CA THR A 164 25.74 1.42 10.63
C THR A 164 26.69 1.72 9.48
N GLY A 165 26.53 2.85 8.80
CA GLY A 165 27.19 3.22 7.55
C GLY A 165 28.67 3.66 7.66
N ALA A 166 29.22 3.82 8.85
CA ALA A 166 30.64 3.96 9.03
C ALA A 166 31.30 2.57 8.99
N GLU A 167 31.49 2.01 7.79
CA GLU A 167 32.24 0.77 7.59
C GLU A 167 33.65 0.92 8.17
N ILE A 168 33.84 0.43 9.40
CA ILE A 168 35.08 0.50 10.12
C ILE A 168 35.96 -0.64 9.61
N VAL A 169 36.98 -0.26 8.88
CA VAL A 169 37.90 -1.19 8.26
C VAL A 169 39.16 -1.31 9.12
N GLY A 170 39.51 -2.53 9.51
CA GLY A 170 40.70 -2.83 10.28
C GLY A 170 41.82 -3.49 9.44
N ASP A 171 43.05 -3.18 9.79
CA ASP A 171 44.25 -3.91 9.32
C ASP A 171 44.68 -4.88 10.39
N LYS A 172 44.55 -6.19 10.13
CA LYS A 172 44.95 -7.26 11.05
C LYS A 172 46.41 -7.25 11.39
N GLN A 173 47.28 -6.85 10.44
CA GLN A 173 48.72 -6.83 10.63
C GLN A 173 49.15 -5.64 11.48
N ALA A 174 48.62 -4.45 11.19
CA ALA A 174 48.93 -3.23 11.93
C ALA A 174 48.16 -3.10 13.25
N LYS A 175 47.08 -3.89 13.44
CA LYS A 175 46.13 -3.80 14.59
C LYS A 175 45.54 -2.39 14.75
N VAL A 176 45.23 -1.77 13.61
CA VAL A 176 44.58 -0.45 13.60
C VAL A 176 43.28 -0.52 12.82
N TYR A 177 42.30 0.35 13.17
CA TYR A 177 41.09 0.53 12.41
C TYR A 177 41.01 1.95 11.81
N TYR A 178 40.27 2.06 10.74
CA TYR A 178 40.07 3.30 9.97
C TYR A 178 38.57 3.59 9.93
N THR A 179 38.21 4.85 10.19
CA THR A 179 36.84 5.37 10.05
C THR A 179 36.62 5.96 8.65
N GLU A 180 35.39 6.32 8.34
CA GLU A 180 35.05 6.98 7.08
C GLU A 180 35.84 8.31 6.94
N GLY A 181 36.45 8.54 5.78
CA GLY A 181 37.27 9.72 5.54
C GLY A 181 38.79 9.48 5.60
N CYS A 182 39.25 8.36 6.12
CA CYS A 182 40.68 8.04 6.11
C CYS A 182 41.19 7.62 4.73
N GLN A 183 42.13 8.39 4.16
CA GLN A 183 42.66 8.12 2.82
C GLN A 183 43.41 6.77 2.70
N ARG A 184 43.97 6.25 3.78
CA ARG A 184 44.71 4.98 3.80
C ARG A 184 43.84 3.73 3.80
N LYS A 185 42.53 3.85 3.96
CA LYS A 185 41.56 2.74 3.81
C LYS A 185 41.74 1.98 2.47
N LYS A 186 42.27 2.66 1.44
CA LYS A 186 42.49 2.12 0.08
C LYS A 186 43.75 1.28 -0.10
N VAL A 187 44.61 1.18 0.89
CA VAL A 187 45.97 0.56 0.77
C VAL A 187 46.08 -0.73 1.58
N ILE A 188 45.03 -1.17 2.26
CA ILE A 188 45.08 -2.40 3.05
C ILE A 188 44.99 -3.61 2.10
N ASN A 189 45.96 -4.54 2.26
CA ASN A 189 45.94 -5.79 1.52
C ASN A 189 44.73 -6.61 1.92
N GLU A 190 43.97 -7.15 0.94
CA GLU A 190 42.73 -7.91 1.16
C GLU A 190 42.87 -9.04 2.19
N THR A 191 44.04 -9.67 2.28
CA THR A 191 44.35 -10.72 3.27
C THR A 191 44.37 -10.22 4.71
N ASN A 192 44.66 -8.93 4.92
CA ASN A 192 44.75 -8.28 6.22
C ASN A 192 43.52 -7.47 6.57
N LEU A 193 42.56 -7.33 5.66
CA LEU A 193 41.36 -6.55 5.83
C LEU A 193 40.40 -7.27 6.77
N VAL A 194 39.78 -6.53 7.69
CA VAL A 194 38.67 -6.95 8.53
C VAL A 194 37.67 -5.79 8.62
N VAL A 195 36.41 -6.10 8.62
CA VAL A 195 35.31 -5.12 8.73
C VAL A 195 34.67 -5.28 10.10
N PHE A 196 34.41 -4.18 10.80
CA PHE A 196 33.71 -4.13 12.06
C PHE A 196 32.42 -3.30 11.87
N ALA A 197 31.37 -3.68 12.56
CA ALA A 197 30.10 -2.94 12.53
C ALA A 197 30.15 -1.65 13.37
N THR A 198 30.97 -1.62 14.42
CA THR A 198 31.12 -0.45 15.30
C THR A 198 32.56 -0.25 15.76
N VAL A 199 32.87 0.97 16.22
CA VAL A 199 34.18 1.31 16.85
C VAL A 199 34.42 0.44 18.07
N GLU A 200 33.41 0.23 18.89
CA GLU A 200 33.53 -0.59 20.10
C GLU A 200 33.87 -2.04 19.77
N GLU A 201 33.37 -2.58 18.67
CA GLU A 201 33.68 -3.93 18.22
C GLU A 201 35.18 -4.02 17.79
N ALA A 202 35.66 -3.03 17.05
CA ALA A 202 37.06 -2.96 16.66
C ALA A 202 37.99 -2.84 17.88
N GLU A 203 37.67 -2.00 18.86
CA GLU A 203 38.44 -1.81 20.09
C GLU A 203 38.42 -3.06 20.97
N LYS A 204 37.27 -3.73 21.13
CA LYS A 204 37.17 -5.04 21.82
C LYS A 204 38.02 -6.13 21.16
N ALA A 205 38.13 -6.08 19.82
CA ALA A 205 39.02 -6.97 19.05
C ALA A 205 40.49 -6.58 19.14
N GLY A 206 40.83 -5.56 19.91
CA GLY A 206 42.21 -5.10 20.16
C GLY A 206 42.78 -4.21 19.07
N PHE A 207 41.97 -3.61 18.24
CA PHE A 207 42.39 -2.63 17.25
C PHE A 207 42.35 -1.22 17.85
N LYS A 208 43.19 -0.33 17.33
CA LYS A 208 43.27 1.08 17.74
C LYS A 208 43.03 1.98 16.54
N LEU A 209 42.46 3.16 16.79
CA LEU A 209 42.28 4.16 15.72
C LEU A 209 43.64 4.47 15.06
N ALA A 210 43.69 4.43 13.75
CA ALA A 210 44.88 4.74 12.99
C ALA A 210 45.27 6.23 13.21
N ARG A 211 46.56 6.48 13.45
CA ARG A 211 47.06 7.83 13.78
C ARG A 211 46.83 8.87 12.70
N ASP A 212 46.67 8.44 11.46
CA ASP A 212 46.45 9.30 10.30
C ASP A 212 44.96 9.59 10.06
N CYS A 213 44.10 9.19 10.98
CA CYS A 213 42.64 9.42 10.98
C CYS A 213 42.21 10.42 12.08
N GLN A 214 43.17 11.10 12.71
CA GLN A 214 42.90 12.12 13.72
C GLN A 214 42.79 13.52 13.09
#